data_8b64d963f7a85b44c6fecc543125888d
#
_entry.id   8b64d963f7a85b44c6fecc543125888d
#
_cell.length_a   1.000
_cell.length_b   1.000
_cell.length_c   1.000
_cell.angle_alpha   90.00
_cell.angle_beta   90.00
_cell.angle_gamma   90.00
#
_symmetry.space_group_name_H-M   'P 1'
#
loop_
_entity.id
_entity.type
_entity.pdbx_description
1 polymer ?
#
loop_
_entity_poly.entity_id
_entity_poly.type
_entity_poly.pdbx_seq_one_letter_code
_entity_poly.pdbx_strand_id
1 'polypeptide(L)'
;MSENALFAKKVKEAGLVWIGPDSEVIAKMGDKNAARNLMIANGIPVVPGTDPLNSLNLYEIQKIARKIGYPIILKASSGGGGRGIRVVWEENELENALNACKREALTFFKNDDVFMEKYIQNPKHIEFQILADNYGNIIHLLERDCSIQ
;
A
#
# COMPACT_ATOMS: atom_id res chain seq x y z
N MET A 1 -17.33 -2.01 -4.92
CA MET A 1 -18.02 -2.90 -3.97
C MET A 1 -17.21 -4.16 -3.66
N SER A 2 -16.50 -4.73 -4.62
CA SER A 2 -15.66 -5.94 -4.45
C SER A 2 -14.56 -5.82 -3.38
N GLU A 3 -14.03 -4.62 -3.18
CA GLU A 3 -12.99 -4.33 -2.17
C GLU A 3 -13.55 -3.77 -0.85
N ASN A 4 -14.85 -3.90 -0.63
CA ASN A 4 -15.51 -3.38 0.57
C ASN A 4 -15.81 -4.52 1.55
N ALA A 5 -15.06 -4.58 2.65
CA ALA A 5 -15.20 -5.63 3.66
C ALA A 5 -16.60 -5.67 4.31
N LEU A 6 -17.19 -4.50 4.60
CA LEU A 6 -18.52 -4.42 5.18
C LEU A 6 -19.60 -4.93 4.23
N PHE A 7 -19.46 -4.64 2.94
CA PHE A 7 -20.39 -5.16 1.93
C PHE A 7 -20.30 -6.69 1.83
N ALA A 8 -19.09 -7.25 1.74
CA ALA A 8 -18.89 -8.70 1.74
C ALA A 8 -19.50 -9.38 2.96
N LYS A 9 -19.31 -8.79 4.16
CA LYS A 9 -19.91 -9.27 5.40
C LYS A 9 -21.43 -9.27 5.33
N LYS A 10 -22.04 -8.15 4.91
CA LYS A 10 -23.50 -8.04 4.79
C LYS A 10 -24.11 -9.01 3.78
N VAL A 11 -23.42 -9.28 2.67
CA VAL A 11 -23.87 -10.28 1.68
C VAL A 11 -23.95 -11.66 2.33
N LYS A 12 -22.93 -12.08 3.08
CA LYS A 12 -22.94 -13.36 3.82
C LYS A 12 -24.01 -13.41 4.91
N GLU A 13 -24.17 -12.34 5.68
CA GLU A 13 -25.21 -12.23 6.72
C GLU A 13 -26.64 -12.32 6.14
N ALA A 14 -26.83 -11.87 4.92
CA ALA A 14 -28.11 -12.01 4.19
C ALA A 14 -28.34 -13.41 3.61
N GLY A 15 -27.45 -14.39 3.87
CA GLY A 15 -27.55 -15.75 3.36
C GLY A 15 -27.23 -15.90 1.87
N LEU A 16 -26.63 -14.87 1.25
CA LEU A 16 -26.22 -14.90 -0.15
C LEU A 16 -24.80 -15.47 -0.29
N VAL A 17 -24.53 -16.09 -1.43
CA VAL A 17 -23.21 -16.60 -1.74
C VAL A 17 -22.29 -15.44 -2.15
N TRP A 18 -21.24 -15.24 -1.37
CA TRP A 18 -20.18 -14.30 -1.69
C TRP A 18 -19.05 -15.02 -2.45
N ILE A 19 -18.79 -14.60 -3.69
CA ILE A 19 -17.65 -15.09 -4.49
C ILE A 19 -16.51 -14.10 -4.33
N GLY A 20 -15.56 -14.42 -3.46
CA GLY A 20 -14.42 -13.57 -3.13
C GLY A 20 -13.82 -13.92 -1.77
N PRO A 21 -12.76 -13.22 -1.35
CA PRO A 21 -12.14 -13.43 -0.05
C PRO A 21 -13.07 -13.01 1.09
N ASP A 22 -12.82 -13.53 2.28
CA ASP A 22 -13.58 -13.17 3.47
C ASP A 22 -13.40 -11.68 3.82
N SER A 23 -14.42 -11.11 4.48
CA SER A 23 -14.43 -9.70 4.86
C SER A 23 -13.20 -9.28 5.69
N GLU A 24 -12.68 -10.17 6.52
CA GLU A 24 -11.46 -9.91 7.29
C GLU A 24 -10.22 -9.85 6.41
N VAL A 25 -10.12 -10.70 5.39
CA VAL A 25 -9.04 -10.69 4.42
C VAL A 25 -9.08 -9.41 3.58
N ILE A 26 -10.29 -9.01 3.13
CA ILE A 26 -10.49 -7.76 2.40
C ILE A 26 -10.04 -6.56 3.25
N ALA A 27 -10.40 -6.53 4.54
CA ALA A 27 -10.02 -5.45 5.45
C ALA A 27 -8.49 -5.40 5.65
N LYS A 28 -7.85 -6.55 5.92
CA LYS A 28 -6.40 -6.63 6.13
C LYS A 28 -5.59 -6.27 4.90
N MET A 29 -6.02 -6.72 3.72
CA MET A 29 -5.31 -6.47 2.46
C MET A 29 -5.63 -5.10 1.86
N GLY A 30 -6.75 -4.48 2.26
CA GLY A 30 -7.11 -3.12 1.85
C GLY A 30 -6.31 -2.03 2.56
N ASP A 31 -5.75 -2.32 3.74
CA ASP A 31 -4.81 -1.43 4.44
C ASP A 31 -3.38 -1.75 4.00
N LYS A 32 -2.74 -0.80 3.30
CA LYS A 32 -1.39 -0.99 2.74
C LYS A 32 -0.33 -1.28 3.80
N ASN A 33 -0.43 -0.65 4.97
CA ASN A 33 0.52 -0.86 6.06
C ASN A 33 0.29 -2.22 6.72
N ALA A 34 -0.96 -2.57 6.99
CA ALA A 34 -1.31 -3.88 7.54
C ALA A 34 -0.91 -5.02 6.60
N ALA A 35 -1.18 -4.89 5.30
CA ALA A 35 -0.78 -5.87 4.29
C ALA A 35 0.74 -6.02 4.22
N ARG A 36 1.49 -4.90 4.18
CA ARG A 36 2.95 -4.89 4.18
C ARG A 36 3.53 -5.58 5.41
N ASN A 37 3.04 -5.24 6.59
CA ASN A 37 3.50 -5.83 7.85
C ASN A 37 3.20 -7.33 7.93
N LEU A 38 2.04 -7.75 7.41
CA LEU A 38 1.70 -9.17 7.29
C LEU A 38 2.68 -9.92 6.37
N MET A 39 3.06 -9.33 5.24
CA MET A 39 4.06 -9.93 4.33
C MET A 39 5.43 -10.07 5.01
N ILE A 40 5.89 -9.02 5.69
CA ILE A 40 7.16 -9.04 6.43
C ILE A 40 7.15 -10.13 7.50
N ALA A 41 6.07 -10.23 8.29
CA ALA A 41 5.92 -11.24 9.33
C ALA A 41 5.96 -12.68 8.81
N ASN A 42 5.61 -12.87 7.53
CA ASN A 42 5.65 -14.17 6.85
C ASN A 42 6.92 -14.38 5.99
N GLY A 43 7.93 -13.50 6.11
CA GLY A 43 9.19 -13.62 5.36
C GLY A 43 9.06 -13.34 3.86
N ILE A 44 7.97 -12.71 3.42
CA ILE A 44 7.74 -12.35 2.02
C ILE A 44 8.43 -11.01 1.73
N PRO A 45 9.26 -10.93 0.69
CA PRO A 45 9.92 -9.69 0.31
C PRO A 45 8.91 -8.57 0.00
N VAL A 46 9.19 -7.38 0.52
CA VAL A 46 8.41 -6.17 0.26
C VAL A 46 9.32 -5.07 -0.27
N VAL A 47 8.74 -4.08 -0.94
CA VAL A 47 9.48 -2.86 -1.30
C VAL A 47 10.00 -2.21 -0.02
N PRO A 48 11.31 -1.88 0.08
CA PRO A 48 11.86 -1.19 1.24
C PRO A 48 11.10 0.11 1.51
N GLY A 49 10.65 0.30 2.73
CA GLY A 49 9.82 1.46 3.09
C GLY A 49 9.59 1.58 4.59
N THR A 50 8.74 2.50 4.99
CA THR A 50 8.47 2.87 6.37
C THR A 50 7.00 2.70 6.73
N ASP A 51 6.72 2.72 8.02
CA ASP A 51 5.42 3.13 8.55
C ASP A 51 5.22 4.64 8.39
N PRO A 52 4.07 5.22 8.75
CA PRO A 52 3.83 6.66 8.68
C PRO A 52 4.91 7.47 9.42
N LEU A 53 5.34 8.56 8.80
CA LEU A 53 6.49 9.38 9.24
C LEU A 53 6.13 10.44 10.28
N ASN A 54 4.88 10.54 10.70
CA ASN A 54 4.38 11.67 11.48
C ASN A 54 5.03 11.84 12.87
N SER A 55 5.52 10.74 13.44
CA SER A 55 6.22 10.75 14.75
C SER A 55 7.71 11.08 14.65
N LEU A 56 8.24 11.24 13.44
CA LEU A 56 9.67 11.42 13.19
C LEU A 56 9.99 12.89 12.86
N ASN A 57 11.14 13.36 13.29
CA ASN A 57 11.68 14.65 12.86
C ASN A 57 12.39 14.51 11.49
N LEU A 58 12.68 15.66 10.87
CA LEU A 58 13.29 15.70 9.54
C LEU A 58 14.62 14.95 9.46
N TYR A 59 15.47 15.06 10.49
CA TYR A 59 16.77 14.39 10.52
C TYR A 59 16.64 12.85 10.51
N GLU A 60 15.68 12.32 11.29
CA GLU A 60 15.38 10.89 11.32
C GLU A 60 14.86 10.42 9.96
N ILE A 61 13.96 11.20 9.34
CA ILE A 61 13.41 10.91 8.02
C ILE A 61 14.51 10.88 6.95
N GLN A 62 15.44 11.86 6.97
CA GLN A 62 16.60 11.89 6.08
C GLN A 62 17.50 10.66 6.27
N LYS A 63 17.76 10.27 7.52
CA LYS A 63 18.57 9.07 7.82
C LYS A 63 17.93 7.80 7.26
N ILE A 64 16.61 7.66 7.36
CA ILE A 64 15.87 6.54 6.79
C ILE A 64 15.91 6.58 5.26
N ALA A 65 15.70 7.75 4.66
CA ALA A 65 15.75 7.94 3.21
C ALA A 65 17.11 7.52 2.62
N ARG A 66 18.21 7.91 3.28
CA ARG A 66 19.57 7.48 2.91
C ARG A 66 19.73 5.97 2.99
N LYS A 67 19.15 5.32 4.01
CA LYS A 67 19.21 3.86 4.17
C LYS A 67 18.41 3.12 3.08
N ILE A 68 17.24 3.65 2.69
CA ILE A 68 16.45 3.11 1.58
C ILE A 68 17.16 3.34 0.25
N GLY A 69 17.83 4.49 0.11
CA GLY A 69 18.54 4.92 -1.10
C GLY A 69 17.63 5.62 -2.10
N TYR A 70 18.04 6.81 -2.54
CA TYR A 70 17.31 7.57 -3.58
C TYR A 70 17.37 6.86 -4.96
N PRO A 71 16.39 7.07 -5.84
CA PRO A 71 15.16 7.82 -5.61
C PRO A 71 14.18 7.07 -4.66
N ILE A 72 13.42 7.85 -3.90
CA ILE A 72 12.34 7.37 -3.04
C ILE A 72 11.01 7.95 -3.49
N ILE A 73 9.92 7.38 -2.99
CA ILE A 73 8.56 7.89 -3.23
C ILE A 73 7.86 8.10 -1.90
N LEU A 74 7.27 9.27 -1.72
CA LEU A 74 6.40 9.61 -0.60
C LEU A 74 4.96 9.38 -1.01
N LYS A 75 4.17 8.76 -0.15
CA LYS A 75 2.76 8.43 -0.40
C LYS A 75 1.90 8.75 0.81
N ALA A 76 0.74 9.36 0.57
CA ALA A 76 -0.29 9.50 1.61
C ALA A 76 -0.85 8.12 1.98
N SER A 77 -0.97 7.83 3.28
CA SER A 77 -1.48 6.54 3.77
C SER A 77 -2.92 6.26 3.34
N SER A 78 -3.74 7.32 3.31
CA SER A 78 -5.14 7.27 2.85
C SER A 78 -5.29 7.57 1.37
N GLY A 79 -4.19 7.66 0.61
CA GLY A 79 -4.16 8.12 -0.78
C GLY A 79 -4.63 7.08 -1.80
N GLY A 80 -5.19 7.58 -2.89
CA GLY A 80 -5.56 6.82 -4.08
C GLY A 80 -5.63 7.73 -5.32
N GLY A 81 -5.68 7.14 -6.51
CA GLY A 81 -5.83 7.91 -7.75
C GLY A 81 -4.67 8.85 -8.09
N GLY A 82 -3.45 8.57 -7.62
CA GLY A 82 -2.25 9.36 -7.92
C GLY A 82 -2.10 10.66 -7.12
N ARG A 83 -2.98 10.93 -6.15
CA ARG A 83 -2.91 12.11 -5.27
C ARG A 83 -2.11 11.79 -4.00
N GLY A 84 -1.41 12.80 -3.47
CA GLY A 84 -0.57 12.62 -2.29
C GLY A 84 0.63 11.72 -2.58
N ILE A 85 1.20 11.80 -3.79
CA ILE A 85 2.36 11.02 -4.22
C ILE A 85 3.44 11.99 -4.73
N ARG A 86 4.69 11.82 -4.26
CA ARG A 86 5.85 12.60 -4.69
C ARG A 86 7.07 11.70 -4.81
N VAL A 87 7.72 11.72 -5.98
CA VAL A 87 9.05 11.13 -6.15
C VAL A 87 10.09 12.13 -5.70
N VAL A 88 11.08 11.67 -4.97
CA VAL A 88 12.21 12.47 -4.47
C VAL A 88 13.48 11.84 -5.01
N TRP A 89 14.18 12.57 -5.85
CA TRP A 89 15.38 12.07 -6.51
C TRP A 89 16.63 12.28 -5.67
N GLU A 90 16.67 13.39 -4.92
CA GLU A 90 17.83 13.80 -4.13
C GLU A 90 17.39 14.29 -2.74
N GLU A 91 18.31 14.26 -1.79
CA GLU A 91 18.02 14.59 -0.40
C GLU A 91 17.56 16.03 -0.19
N ASN A 92 18.10 16.97 -0.97
CA ASN A 92 17.74 18.39 -0.91
C ASN A 92 16.26 18.67 -1.27
N GLU A 93 15.61 17.74 -1.98
CA GLU A 93 14.19 17.84 -2.34
C GLU A 93 13.25 17.32 -1.26
N LEU A 94 13.77 16.49 -0.32
CA LEU A 94 12.97 15.69 0.60
C LEU A 94 12.02 16.52 1.46
N GLU A 95 12.50 17.58 2.08
CA GLU A 95 11.71 18.41 2.98
C GLU A 95 10.54 19.08 2.26
N ASN A 96 10.81 19.67 1.10
CA ASN A 96 9.79 20.32 0.28
C ASN A 96 8.75 19.32 -0.23
N ALA A 97 9.19 18.17 -0.69
CA ALA A 97 8.32 17.10 -1.17
C ALA A 97 7.45 16.53 -0.04
N LEU A 98 8.01 16.31 1.15
CA LEU A 98 7.29 15.83 2.32
C LEU A 98 6.19 16.81 2.75
N ASN A 99 6.54 18.10 2.88
CA ASN A 99 5.59 19.15 3.26
C ASN A 99 4.47 19.30 2.22
N ALA A 100 4.78 19.20 0.94
CA ALA A 100 3.78 19.24 -0.12
C ALA A 100 2.86 18.01 -0.08
N CYS A 101 3.42 16.81 0.13
CA CYS A 101 2.68 15.56 0.22
C CYS A 101 1.71 15.59 1.43
N LYS A 102 2.17 16.03 2.60
CA LYS A 102 1.34 16.19 3.82
C LYS A 102 0.18 17.16 3.62
N ARG A 103 0.43 18.35 3.04
CA ARG A 103 -0.62 19.34 2.76
C ARG A 103 -1.68 18.78 1.81
N GLU A 104 -1.25 18.09 0.75
CA GLU A 104 -2.16 17.47 -0.20
C GLU A 104 -2.98 16.35 0.44
N ALA A 105 -2.35 15.49 1.23
CA ALA A 105 -3.00 14.43 1.98
C ALA A 105 -4.06 14.99 2.94
N LEU A 106 -3.73 16.01 3.71
CA LEU A 106 -4.68 16.66 4.63
C LEU A 106 -5.87 17.28 3.88
N THR A 107 -5.61 17.92 2.74
CA THR A 107 -6.64 18.57 1.95
C THR A 107 -7.66 17.59 1.38
N PHE A 108 -7.18 16.51 0.76
CA PHE A 108 -8.03 15.55 0.05
C PHE A 108 -8.57 14.42 0.92
N PHE A 109 -7.76 13.97 1.89
CA PHE A 109 -8.09 12.75 2.67
C PHE A 109 -8.36 13.05 4.15
N LYS A 110 -8.19 14.31 4.60
CA LYS A 110 -8.35 14.72 6.01
C LYS A 110 -7.40 13.99 6.97
N ASN A 111 -6.32 13.46 6.43
CA ASN A 111 -5.26 12.78 7.16
C ASN A 111 -3.93 13.11 6.47
N ASP A 112 -2.95 13.59 7.23
CA ASP A 112 -1.62 13.97 6.74
C ASP A 112 -0.57 12.87 6.91
N ASP A 113 -0.98 11.65 7.23
CA ASP A 113 -0.09 10.50 7.32
C ASP A 113 0.56 10.21 5.96
N VAL A 114 1.88 10.30 5.94
CA VAL A 114 2.72 10.03 4.77
C VAL A 114 3.74 8.96 5.14
N PHE A 115 3.92 7.99 4.29
CA PHE A 115 5.00 6.99 4.38
C PHE A 115 5.93 7.10 3.19
N MET A 116 7.09 6.45 3.30
CA MET A 116 8.16 6.47 2.31
C MET A 116 8.45 5.06 1.82
N GLU A 117 8.71 4.92 0.53
CA GLU A 117 9.16 3.66 -0.07
C GLU A 117 10.29 3.90 -1.07
N LYS A 118 11.05 2.86 -1.39
CA LYS A 118 11.95 2.87 -2.53
C LYS A 118 11.15 3.10 -3.81
N TYR A 119 11.57 4.08 -4.62
CA TYR A 119 10.98 4.26 -5.95
C TYR A 119 11.58 3.24 -6.92
N ILE A 120 10.73 2.36 -7.44
CA ILE A 120 11.12 1.38 -8.46
C ILE A 120 10.99 2.03 -9.83
N GLN A 121 12.10 2.20 -10.50
CA GLN A 121 12.13 2.73 -11.86
C GLN A 121 11.81 1.63 -12.86
N ASN A 122 11.00 1.95 -13.89
CA ASN A 122 10.57 1.01 -14.92
C ASN A 122 10.03 -0.32 -14.37
N PRO A 123 9.06 -0.29 -13.43
CA PRO A 123 8.56 -1.50 -12.80
C PRO A 123 7.76 -2.34 -13.79
N LYS A 124 7.76 -3.64 -13.56
CA LYS A 124 6.72 -4.52 -14.11
C LYS A 124 5.68 -4.74 -13.03
N HIS A 125 4.41 -4.53 -13.37
CA HIS A 125 3.29 -4.85 -12.49
C HIS A 125 2.85 -6.28 -12.76
N ILE A 126 3.31 -7.19 -11.91
CA ILE A 126 2.98 -8.61 -12.00
C ILE A 126 2.05 -8.97 -10.84
N GLU A 127 0.97 -9.67 -11.14
CA GLU A 127 0.03 -10.16 -10.14
C GLU A 127 -0.21 -11.66 -10.30
N PHE A 128 -0.73 -12.29 -9.25
CA PHE A 128 -1.12 -13.70 -9.24
C PHE A 128 -2.61 -13.81 -8.95
N GLN A 129 -3.35 -14.50 -9.82
CA GLN A 129 -4.74 -14.82 -9.54
C GLN A 129 -4.81 -16.01 -8.58
N ILE A 130 -5.48 -15.81 -7.46
CA ILE A 130 -5.69 -16.84 -6.44
C ILE A 130 -7.15 -17.29 -6.49
N LEU A 131 -7.38 -18.60 -6.37
CA LEU A 131 -8.68 -19.21 -6.14
C LEU A 131 -8.62 -20.06 -4.88
N ALA A 132 -9.67 -19.98 -4.07
CA ALA A 132 -9.83 -20.80 -2.88
C ALA A 132 -11.28 -21.31 -2.79
N ASP A 133 -11.44 -22.50 -2.24
CA ASP A 133 -12.75 -23.09 -1.95
C ASP A 133 -13.05 -23.07 -0.43
N ASN A 134 -14.25 -23.52 -0.06
CA ASN A 134 -14.66 -23.61 1.33
C ASN A 134 -14.10 -24.83 2.08
N TYR A 135 -13.30 -25.66 1.40
CA TYR A 135 -12.69 -26.90 1.95
C TYR A 135 -11.20 -26.72 2.32
N GLY A 136 -10.67 -25.51 2.13
CA GLY A 136 -9.29 -25.18 2.44
C GLY A 136 -8.32 -25.41 1.27
N ASN A 137 -8.79 -25.71 0.08
CA ASN A 137 -7.94 -25.78 -1.09
C ASN A 137 -7.66 -24.37 -1.62
N ILE A 138 -6.40 -24.08 -1.91
CA ILE A 138 -5.94 -22.80 -2.47
C ILE A 138 -5.03 -23.12 -3.66
N ILE A 139 -5.30 -22.49 -4.78
CA ILE A 139 -4.49 -22.60 -5.98
C ILE A 139 -4.16 -21.22 -6.55
N HIS A 140 -3.11 -21.14 -7.34
CA HIS A 140 -2.81 -19.96 -8.15
C HIS A 140 -2.89 -20.32 -9.65
N LEU A 141 -3.29 -19.35 -10.47
CA LEU A 141 -3.43 -19.49 -11.92
C LEU A 141 -2.25 -18.86 -12.68
N LEU A 142 -1.06 -18.88 -12.07
CA LEU A 142 0.16 -18.27 -12.56
C LEU A 142 0.11 -16.73 -12.55
N GLU A 143 1.13 -16.12 -13.13
CA GLU A 143 1.29 -14.67 -13.17
C GLU A 143 0.50 -14.02 -14.32
N ARG A 144 0.13 -12.77 -14.08
CA ARG A 144 -0.43 -11.87 -15.10
C ARG A 144 0.37 -10.58 -15.11
N ASP A 145 0.82 -10.15 -16.30
CA ASP A 145 1.49 -8.87 -16.47
C ASP A 145 0.45 -7.76 -16.72
N CYS A 146 0.38 -6.82 -15.80
CA CYS A 146 -0.54 -5.66 -15.82
C CYS A 146 0.19 -4.35 -16.10
N SER A 147 1.44 -4.38 -16.59
CA SER A 147 2.28 -3.18 -16.75
C SER A 147 1.71 -2.15 -17.72
N ILE A 148 0.85 -2.55 -18.65
CA ILE A 148 0.22 -1.67 -19.65
C ILE A 148 -1.17 -1.16 -19.17
N GLN A 149 -1.60 -1.57 -18.06
CA GLN A 149 -2.91 -1.21 -17.51
C GLN A 149 -3.04 0.29 -17.24
#